data_45c51515439d343afa83d9fe977f0d1e
#
_entry.id   45c51515439d343afa83d9fe977f0d1e
#
_cell.length_a   1.000
_cell.length_b   1.000
_cell.length_c   1.000
_cell.angle_alpha   90.00
_cell.angle_beta   90.00
_cell.angle_gamma   90.00
#
_symmetry.space_group_name_H-M   'P 1'
#
loop_
_entity.id
_entity.type
_entity.pdbx_description
1 polymer ?
#
loop_
_entity_poly.entity_id
_entity_poly.type
_entity_poly.pdbx_seq_one_letter_code
_entity_poly.pdbx_strand_id
1 'polypeptide(L)'
;MASEKIIFLTIGEPGYSRSWTYFNGARKLGANVDFIKIESTSLTKQFLALRKRLSRENVYVVMSPSQYLVPFVRIFLGRKVILDAGWSLFEGTVLARKRFGLFGLLALKTFLIDCVSSHLATKVVVESKNQAKFYSRIFLVNKGKIAVLYTGVDEDSLKDELGQSNLPNFFNNSKIVLFRGKYNRESGIEILAAATKLLISEDITFWVFCPGLPTHIEFSKHTYINRTYIQSQSEISSFYRSAQITVGQMSKDTRLSRTIPHKAFESAYLSKPYITAGNSGIRELFIDNLEITYARADDAQDLALKIRYLLDNPGVATTIGQNMNLKYRNSCSQEFLAKTFLKLVAT
;
A
#
# COMPACT_ATOMS: atom_id res chain seq x y z
N MET A 1 -36.29 3.87 -0.29
CA MET A 1 -35.53 3.68 -1.53
C MET A 1 -34.54 2.55 -1.25
N ALA A 2 -34.52 1.46 -2.04
CA ALA A 2 -33.51 0.42 -1.89
C ALA A 2 -32.15 1.09 -2.13
N SER A 3 -31.23 1.01 -1.18
CA SER A 3 -29.89 1.58 -1.34
C SER A 3 -29.22 0.93 -2.56
N GLU A 4 -28.66 1.75 -3.45
CA GLU A 4 -27.89 1.27 -4.59
C GLU A 4 -26.87 0.21 -4.13
N LYS A 5 -26.86 -0.95 -4.78
CA LYS A 5 -25.88 -2.00 -4.43
C LYS A 5 -24.55 -1.67 -5.07
N ILE A 6 -23.48 -1.72 -4.28
CA ILE A 6 -22.11 -1.49 -4.73
C ILE A 6 -21.42 -2.84 -4.90
N ILE A 7 -20.92 -3.14 -6.09
CA ILE A 7 -20.33 -4.43 -6.45
C ILE A 7 -18.85 -4.25 -6.76
N PHE A 8 -18.00 -4.81 -5.91
CA PHE A 8 -16.55 -4.83 -6.10
C PHE A 8 -16.15 -6.02 -6.99
N LEU A 9 -15.33 -5.74 -8.00
CA LEU A 9 -14.90 -6.72 -8.99
C LEU A 9 -13.38 -6.76 -9.05
N THR A 10 -12.80 -7.97 -8.95
CA THR A 10 -11.35 -8.20 -9.12
C THR A 10 -11.08 -9.53 -9.81
N ILE A 11 -9.92 -9.67 -10.45
CA ILE A 11 -9.41 -10.95 -10.98
C ILE A 11 -8.48 -11.64 -9.98
N GLY A 12 -7.82 -10.87 -9.12
CA GLY A 12 -6.91 -11.41 -8.12
C GLY A 12 -7.60 -11.86 -6.84
N GLU A 13 -6.83 -12.49 -5.96
CA GLU A 13 -7.26 -12.64 -4.57
C GLU A 13 -7.41 -11.25 -3.95
N PRO A 14 -8.47 -11.05 -3.16
CA PRO A 14 -8.73 -9.76 -2.52
C PRO A 14 -7.75 -9.44 -1.38
N GLY A 15 -6.75 -10.25 -1.15
CA GLY A 15 -5.74 -10.10 -0.09
C GLY A 15 -4.87 -8.84 -0.17
N TYR A 16 -5.12 -7.94 -1.12
CA TYR A 16 -4.53 -6.62 -1.13
C TYR A 16 -5.31 -5.69 -0.22
N SER A 17 -4.67 -5.19 0.83
CA SER A 17 -5.32 -4.46 1.91
C SER A 17 -6.15 -3.24 1.47
N ARG A 18 -5.79 -2.56 0.38
CA ARG A 18 -6.54 -1.45 -0.18
C ARG A 18 -8.00 -1.84 -0.50
N SER A 19 -8.19 -2.97 -1.19
CA SER A 19 -9.51 -3.48 -1.55
C SER A 19 -10.36 -3.78 -0.31
N TRP A 20 -9.79 -4.48 0.65
CA TRP A 20 -10.46 -4.83 1.90
C TRP A 20 -10.78 -3.61 2.76
N THR A 21 -9.89 -2.62 2.81
CA THR A 21 -10.14 -1.37 3.55
C THR A 21 -11.47 -0.73 3.13
N TYR A 22 -11.71 -0.59 1.83
CA TYR A 22 -12.95 0.03 1.36
C TYR A 22 -14.16 -0.89 1.49
N PHE A 23 -14.04 -2.14 1.10
CA PHE A 23 -15.12 -3.11 1.17
C PHE A 23 -15.58 -3.36 2.60
N ASN A 24 -14.65 -3.72 3.49
CA ASN A 24 -14.96 -3.99 4.89
C ASN A 24 -15.45 -2.73 5.62
N GLY A 25 -14.83 -1.58 5.35
CA GLY A 25 -15.26 -0.31 5.92
C GLY A 25 -16.67 0.08 5.49
N ALA A 26 -17.02 -0.04 4.20
CA ALA A 26 -18.35 0.23 3.69
C ALA A 26 -19.40 -0.74 4.29
N ARG A 27 -19.05 -2.03 4.40
CA ARG A 27 -19.91 -3.04 5.04
C ARG A 27 -20.19 -2.72 6.51
N LYS A 28 -19.18 -2.31 7.28
CA LYS A 28 -19.32 -1.90 8.68
C LYS A 28 -20.22 -0.67 8.84
N LEU A 29 -20.24 0.21 7.85
CA LEU A 29 -21.12 1.38 7.82
C LEU A 29 -22.55 1.06 7.35
N GLY A 30 -22.87 -0.22 7.13
CA GLY A 30 -24.21 -0.67 6.73
C GLY A 30 -24.51 -0.47 5.23
N ALA A 31 -23.51 -0.18 4.40
CA ALA A 31 -23.70 -0.06 2.96
C ALA A 31 -23.99 -1.44 2.34
N ASN A 32 -24.88 -1.48 1.33
CA ASN A 32 -25.19 -2.69 0.58
C ASN A 32 -24.05 -2.99 -0.40
N VAL A 33 -23.05 -3.73 0.05
CA VAL A 33 -21.86 -4.07 -0.73
C VAL A 33 -21.76 -5.56 -1.00
N ASP A 34 -21.25 -5.91 -2.17
CA ASP A 34 -20.95 -7.28 -2.56
C ASP A 34 -19.59 -7.37 -3.24
N PHE A 35 -18.99 -8.55 -3.24
CA PHE A 35 -17.66 -8.78 -3.80
C PHE A 35 -17.70 -9.96 -4.76
N ILE A 36 -17.22 -9.78 -5.99
CA ILE A 36 -17.18 -10.81 -7.02
C ILE A 36 -15.77 -10.95 -7.56
N LYS A 37 -15.21 -12.14 -7.39
CA LYS A 37 -13.97 -12.54 -8.05
C LYS A 37 -14.29 -12.99 -9.46
N ILE A 38 -13.56 -12.43 -10.43
CA ILE A 38 -13.65 -12.79 -11.86
C ILE A 38 -12.45 -13.66 -12.20
N GLU A 39 -12.66 -14.78 -12.85
CA GLU A 39 -11.56 -15.58 -13.38
C GLU A 39 -11.02 -14.97 -14.67
N SER A 40 -9.71 -15.08 -14.91
CA SER A 40 -9.08 -14.53 -16.12
C SER A 40 -9.49 -15.24 -17.40
N THR A 41 -10.05 -16.44 -17.27
CA THR A 41 -10.53 -17.26 -18.40
C THR A 41 -11.99 -16.97 -18.72
N SER A 42 -12.35 -17.03 -19.98
CA SER A 42 -13.76 -16.93 -20.43
C SER A 42 -14.51 -15.68 -19.95
N LEU A 43 -13.87 -14.51 -19.92
CA LEU A 43 -14.46 -13.25 -19.45
C LEU A 43 -15.84 -12.97 -20.03
N THR A 44 -16.01 -13.09 -21.34
CA THR A 44 -17.30 -12.82 -22.00
C THR A 44 -18.42 -13.69 -21.45
N LYS A 45 -18.18 -14.99 -21.25
CA LYS A 45 -19.18 -15.92 -20.67
C LYS A 45 -19.56 -15.52 -19.24
N GLN A 46 -18.57 -15.19 -18.43
CA GLN A 46 -18.79 -14.76 -17.03
C GLN A 46 -19.60 -13.46 -16.98
N PHE A 47 -19.25 -12.45 -17.79
CA PHE A 47 -19.99 -11.19 -17.83
C PHE A 47 -21.40 -11.34 -18.38
N LEU A 48 -21.64 -12.22 -19.35
CA LEU A 48 -22.99 -12.55 -19.80
C LEU A 48 -23.84 -13.23 -18.70
N ALA A 49 -23.23 -14.12 -17.91
CA ALA A 49 -23.90 -14.73 -16.75
C ALA A 49 -24.21 -13.69 -15.67
N LEU A 50 -23.26 -12.83 -15.33
CA LEU A 50 -23.43 -11.74 -14.35
C LEU A 50 -24.52 -10.75 -14.80
N ARG A 51 -24.60 -10.42 -16.09
CA ARG A 51 -25.63 -9.53 -16.65
C ARG A 51 -27.04 -10.04 -16.40
N LYS A 52 -27.27 -11.36 -16.36
CA LYS A 52 -28.58 -11.96 -16.05
C LYS A 52 -28.96 -11.85 -14.57
N ARG A 53 -27.99 -11.66 -13.69
CA ARG A 53 -28.15 -11.68 -12.22
C ARG A 53 -28.05 -10.30 -11.57
N LEU A 54 -27.38 -9.35 -12.22
CA LEU A 54 -27.05 -8.05 -11.65
C LEU A 54 -27.81 -6.92 -12.35
N SER A 55 -28.26 -5.94 -11.56
CA SER A 55 -28.93 -4.75 -12.10
C SER A 55 -27.96 -3.80 -12.77
N ARG A 56 -28.38 -3.14 -13.85
CA ARG A 56 -27.62 -2.06 -14.49
C ARG A 56 -27.53 -0.79 -13.65
N GLU A 57 -28.40 -0.65 -12.66
CA GLU A 57 -28.44 0.48 -11.74
C GLU A 57 -27.40 0.35 -10.61
N ASN A 58 -26.78 -0.83 -10.44
CA ASN A 58 -25.74 -1.02 -9.45
C ASN A 58 -24.50 -0.17 -9.79
N VAL A 59 -23.75 0.20 -8.73
CA VAL A 59 -22.43 0.79 -8.87
C VAL A 59 -21.38 -0.31 -8.90
N TYR A 60 -20.55 -0.30 -9.91
CA TYR A 60 -19.51 -1.31 -10.12
C TYR A 60 -18.14 -0.71 -9.82
N VAL A 61 -17.39 -1.32 -8.92
CA VAL A 61 -16.04 -0.90 -8.53
C VAL A 61 -15.02 -1.91 -9.05
N VAL A 62 -14.25 -1.53 -10.04
CA VAL A 62 -13.17 -2.37 -10.57
C VAL A 62 -11.89 -2.07 -9.81
N MET A 63 -11.38 -3.07 -9.10
CA MET A 63 -10.24 -2.95 -8.21
C MET A 63 -8.91 -3.20 -8.92
N SER A 64 -7.87 -2.45 -8.58
CA SER A 64 -6.49 -2.73 -9.03
C SER A 64 -6.02 -4.13 -8.57
N PRO A 65 -5.31 -4.90 -9.40
CA PRO A 65 -4.79 -4.58 -10.74
C PRO A 65 -5.71 -5.06 -11.91
N SER A 66 -7.01 -4.96 -11.76
CA SER A 66 -7.99 -5.53 -12.71
C SER A 66 -8.53 -4.49 -13.71
N GLN A 67 -7.78 -3.41 -14.01
CA GLN A 67 -8.20 -2.29 -14.85
C GLN A 67 -8.84 -2.74 -16.19
N TYR A 68 -8.32 -3.79 -16.78
CA TYR A 68 -8.83 -4.32 -18.07
C TYR A 68 -10.26 -4.91 -18.00
N LEU A 69 -10.85 -5.06 -16.81
CA LEU A 69 -12.26 -5.41 -16.67
C LEU A 69 -13.22 -4.25 -16.97
N VAL A 70 -12.75 -2.99 -16.87
CA VAL A 70 -13.62 -1.80 -17.03
C VAL A 70 -14.41 -1.82 -18.32
N PRO A 71 -13.86 -2.11 -19.53
CA PRO A 71 -14.62 -2.22 -20.75
C PRO A 71 -15.75 -3.27 -20.68
N PHE A 72 -15.48 -4.44 -20.09
CA PHE A 72 -16.49 -5.49 -19.93
C PHE A 72 -17.61 -5.05 -18.99
N VAL A 73 -17.26 -4.46 -17.84
CA VAL A 73 -18.25 -3.92 -16.90
C VAL A 73 -19.14 -2.88 -17.59
N ARG A 74 -18.53 -1.97 -18.33
CA ARG A 74 -19.23 -0.90 -19.04
C ARG A 74 -20.20 -1.40 -20.09
N ILE A 75 -19.82 -2.43 -20.83
CA ILE A 75 -20.62 -3.02 -21.94
C ILE A 75 -21.73 -3.93 -21.37
N PHE A 76 -21.37 -4.82 -20.44
CA PHE A 76 -22.27 -5.89 -20.03
C PHE A 76 -23.10 -5.58 -18.79
N LEU A 77 -22.54 -4.87 -17.79
CA LEU A 77 -23.18 -4.72 -16.49
C LEU A 77 -23.84 -3.37 -16.29
N GLY A 78 -23.14 -2.25 -16.43
CA GLY A 78 -23.75 -0.97 -16.16
C GLY A 78 -22.90 0.24 -16.49
N ARG A 79 -23.49 1.44 -16.28
CA ARG A 79 -22.85 2.71 -16.63
C ARG A 79 -22.11 3.36 -15.47
N LYS A 80 -22.48 3.08 -14.22
CA LYS A 80 -21.82 3.61 -13.02
C LYS A 80 -20.61 2.73 -12.69
N VAL A 81 -19.45 3.06 -13.27
CA VAL A 81 -18.21 2.29 -13.11
C VAL A 81 -17.16 3.14 -12.46
N ILE A 82 -16.72 2.76 -11.26
CA ILE A 82 -15.59 3.36 -10.56
C ILE A 82 -14.38 2.47 -10.79
N LEU A 83 -13.31 3.04 -11.33
CA LEU A 83 -12.02 2.37 -11.39
C LEU A 83 -11.21 2.74 -10.15
N ASP A 84 -11.04 1.81 -9.21
CA ASP A 84 -10.01 1.95 -8.18
C ASP A 84 -8.67 1.50 -8.76
N ALA A 85 -8.02 2.42 -9.46
CA ALA A 85 -6.74 2.16 -10.10
C ALA A 85 -5.62 1.99 -9.09
N GLY A 86 -5.72 2.66 -7.92
CA GLY A 86 -4.62 2.74 -6.97
C GLY A 86 -3.40 3.38 -7.63
N TRP A 87 -2.66 2.61 -8.43
CA TRP A 87 -1.52 3.00 -9.23
C TRP A 87 -1.65 2.52 -10.69
N SER A 88 -0.85 3.08 -11.59
CA SER A 88 -0.88 2.75 -13.03
C SER A 88 -0.13 1.45 -13.32
N LEU A 89 -0.74 0.57 -14.12
CA LEU A 89 -0.07 -0.66 -14.62
C LEU A 89 1.14 -0.30 -15.48
N PHE A 90 1.01 0.69 -16.38
CA PHE A 90 2.11 1.17 -17.21
C PHE A 90 3.26 1.70 -16.35
N GLU A 91 2.97 2.54 -15.36
CA GLU A 91 4.00 3.02 -14.44
C GLU A 91 4.69 1.89 -13.70
N GLY A 92 3.93 1.01 -13.07
CA GLY A 92 4.48 -0.04 -12.22
C GLY A 92 5.25 -1.12 -12.96
N THR A 93 4.90 -1.40 -14.22
CA THR A 93 5.55 -2.48 -14.99
C THR A 93 6.65 -1.96 -15.92
N VAL A 94 6.45 -0.79 -16.52
CA VAL A 94 7.35 -0.24 -17.54
C VAL A 94 8.31 0.79 -16.94
N LEU A 95 7.77 1.84 -16.31
CA LEU A 95 8.60 2.96 -15.86
C LEU A 95 9.43 2.62 -14.62
N ALA A 96 8.81 2.02 -13.60
CA ALA A 96 9.46 1.73 -12.35
C ALA A 96 10.26 0.42 -12.40
N ARG A 97 9.59 -0.69 -12.67
CA ARG A 97 10.25 -2.02 -12.64
C ARG A 97 11.04 -2.36 -13.89
N LYS A 98 10.91 -1.56 -14.96
CA LYS A 98 11.59 -1.76 -16.24
C LYS A 98 11.50 -3.21 -16.76
N ARG A 99 10.37 -3.87 -16.50
CA ARG A 99 10.13 -5.24 -16.94
C ARG A 99 10.05 -5.37 -18.45
N PHE A 100 9.70 -4.27 -19.14
CA PHE A 100 9.55 -4.18 -20.59
C PHE A 100 10.22 -2.91 -21.09
N GLY A 101 10.72 -2.97 -22.32
CA GLY A 101 11.23 -1.77 -23.01
C GLY A 101 10.11 -0.73 -23.19
N LEU A 102 10.46 0.55 -23.08
CA LEU A 102 9.51 1.67 -23.12
C LEU A 102 8.64 1.69 -24.40
N PHE A 103 9.20 1.25 -25.52
CA PHE A 103 8.54 1.21 -26.83
C PHE A 103 8.07 -0.20 -27.23
N GLY A 104 8.08 -1.17 -26.31
CA GLY A 104 7.66 -2.54 -26.59
C GLY A 104 6.13 -2.69 -26.63
N LEU A 105 5.64 -3.75 -27.31
CA LEU A 105 4.20 -4.08 -27.40
C LEU A 105 3.54 -4.20 -26.01
N LEU A 106 4.24 -4.73 -25.01
CA LEU A 106 3.72 -4.86 -23.67
C LEU A 106 3.61 -3.51 -22.95
N ALA A 107 4.52 -2.57 -23.23
CA ALA A 107 4.42 -1.20 -22.74
C ALA A 107 3.20 -0.49 -23.33
N LEU A 108 3.01 -0.61 -24.65
CA LEU A 108 1.83 -0.07 -25.34
C LEU A 108 0.55 -0.70 -24.79
N LYS A 109 0.53 -2.04 -24.58
CA LYS A 109 -0.63 -2.74 -24.02
C LYS A 109 -1.01 -2.20 -22.64
N THR A 110 -0.04 -2.07 -21.71
CA THR A 110 -0.32 -1.58 -20.35
C THR A 110 -0.75 -0.11 -20.36
N PHE A 111 -0.15 0.72 -21.22
CA PHE A 111 -0.56 2.10 -21.44
C PHE A 111 -2.03 2.20 -21.92
N LEU A 112 -2.38 1.42 -22.94
CA LEU A 112 -3.75 1.39 -23.49
C LEU A 112 -4.76 0.89 -22.46
N ILE A 113 -4.42 -0.12 -21.67
CA ILE A 113 -5.29 -0.60 -20.58
C ILE A 113 -5.60 0.54 -19.61
N ASP A 114 -4.58 1.22 -19.07
CA ASP A 114 -4.78 2.32 -18.13
C ASP A 114 -5.55 3.49 -18.77
N CYS A 115 -5.22 3.85 -20.00
CA CYS A 115 -5.87 4.93 -20.75
C CYS A 115 -7.36 4.63 -20.98
N VAL A 116 -7.66 3.51 -21.64
CA VAL A 116 -9.04 3.13 -22.01
C VAL A 116 -9.89 2.92 -20.74
N SER A 117 -9.38 2.22 -19.76
CA SER A 117 -10.13 1.97 -18.51
C SER A 117 -10.45 3.26 -17.77
N SER A 118 -9.51 4.21 -17.71
CA SER A 118 -9.71 5.50 -17.06
C SER A 118 -10.73 6.37 -17.79
N HIS A 119 -10.74 6.35 -19.12
CA HIS A 119 -11.71 7.11 -19.91
C HIS A 119 -13.12 6.50 -19.85
N LEU A 120 -13.25 5.18 -19.85
CA LEU A 120 -14.53 4.48 -19.75
C LEU A 120 -15.14 4.50 -18.34
N ALA A 121 -14.33 4.60 -17.30
CA ALA A 121 -14.82 4.74 -15.93
C ALA A 121 -15.56 6.06 -15.73
N THR A 122 -16.55 6.08 -14.84
CA THR A 122 -17.25 7.29 -14.40
C THR A 122 -16.34 8.12 -13.47
N LYS A 123 -15.66 7.44 -12.55
CA LYS A 123 -14.66 8.01 -11.63
C LYS A 123 -13.42 7.12 -11.63
N VAL A 124 -12.27 7.74 -11.38
CA VAL A 124 -10.97 7.06 -11.22
C VAL A 124 -10.43 7.40 -9.84
N VAL A 125 -10.20 6.38 -9.02
CA VAL A 125 -9.64 6.53 -7.67
C VAL A 125 -8.18 6.13 -7.69
N VAL A 126 -7.32 6.99 -7.15
CA VAL A 126 -5.87 6.79 -7.09
C VAL A 126 -5.35 6.97 -5.67
N GLU A 127 -4.17 6.42 -5.38
CA GLU A 127 -3.63 6.35 -4.02
C GLU A 127 -2.91 7.62 -3.54
N SER A 128 -2.68 8.60 -4.41
CA SER A 128 -1.95 9.83 -4.06
C SER A 128 -2.28 11.00 -4.99
N LYS A 129 -2.03 12.23 -4.51
CA LYS A 129 -2.16 13.44 -5.34
C LYS A 129 -1.19 13.45 -6.52
N ASN A 130 0.02 12.90 -6.31
CA ASN A 130 1.01 12.80 -7.38
C ASN A 130 0.59 11.74 -8.41
N GLN A 131 -0.08 10.67 -8.00
CA GLN A 131 -0.67 9.70 -8.91
C GLN A 131 -1.83 10.32 -9.70
N ALA A 132 -2.65 11.17 -9.07
CA ALA A 132 -3.70 11.92 -9.78
C ALA A 132 -3.12 12.83 -10.87
N LYS A 133 -2.02 13.55 -10.56
CA LYS A 133 -1.29 14.35 -11.57
C LYS A 133 -0.75 13.48 -12.71
N PHE A 134 -0.25 12.29 -12.40
CA PHE A 134 0.25 11.35 -13.40
C PHE A 134 -0.87 10.92 -14.35
N TYR A 135 -2.01 10.47 -13.83
CA TYR A 135 -3.19 10.08 -14.64
C TYR A 135 -3.69 11.23 -15.51
N SER A 136 -3.79 12.43 -14.95
CA SER A 136 -4.25 13.61 -15.70
C SER A 136 -3.29 14.03 -16.82
N ARG A 137 -1.97 13.90 -16.62
CA ARG A 137 -0.96 14.33 -17.59
C ARG A 137 -0.65 13.29 -18.66
N ILE A 138 -0.52 12.02 -18.24
CA ILE A 138 -0.04 10.93 -19.11
C ILE A 138 -1.20 10.30 -19.88
N PHE A 139 -2.33 10.06 -19.21
CA PHE A 139 -3.50 9.46 -19.83
C PHE A 139 -4.57 10.50 -20.20
N LEU A 140 -4.32 11.79 -19.98
CA LEU A 140 -5.22 12.90 -20.28
C LEU A 140 -6.61 12.77 -19.62
N VAL A 141 -6.67 12.12 -18.46
CA VAL A 141 -7.92 11.94 -17.72
C VAL A 141 -8.35 13.28 -17.12
N ASN A 142 -9.61 13.63 -17.29
CA ASN A 142 -10.17 14.86 -16.72
C ASN A 142 -10.03 14.85 -15.20
N LYS A 143 -9.47 15.92 -14.63
CA LYS A 143 -9.23 16.07 -13.18
C LYS A 143 -10.50 15.89 -12.35
N GLY A 144 -11.66 16.33 -12.86
CA GLY A 144 -12.95 16.16 -12.19
C GLY A 144 -13.43 14.70 -12.07
N LYS A 145 -12.83 13.77 -12.84
CA LYS A 145 -13.07 12.34 -12.73
C LYS A 145 -12.15 11.66 -11.72
N ILE A 146 -11.03 12.30 -11.33
CA ILE A 146 -10.01 11.69 -10.49
C ILE A 146 -10.27 12.05 -9.04
N ALA A 147 -10.38 11.03 -8.20
CA ALA A 147 -10.44 11.17 -6.75
C ALA A 147 -9.19 10.55 -6.11
N VAL A 148 -8.70 11.16 -5.03
CA VAL A 148 -7.58 10.64 -4.25
C VAL A 148 -8.13 10.01 -2.99
N LEU A 149 -7.86 8.70 -2.82
CA LEU A 149 -8.06 7.99 -1.57
C LEU A 149 -6.78 7.23 -1.24
N TYR A 150 -6.26 7.43 -0.05
CA TYR A 150 -5.07 6.73 0.43
C TYR A 150 -5.35 5.23 0.61
N THR A 151 -4.31 4.45 0.80
CA THR A 151 -4.47 2.98 0.84
C THR A 151 -5.04 2.49 2.17
N GLY A 152 -4.59 3.04 3.30
CA GLY A 152 -4.95 2.54 4.63
C GLY A 152 -4.48 1.10 4.88
N VAL A 153 -5.05 0.48 5.91
CA VAL A 153 -4.86 -0.95 6.22
C VAL A 153 -6.20 -1.62 6.51
N ASP A 154 -6.26 -2.93 6.38
CA ASP A 154 -7.36 -3.72 6.95
C ASP A 154 -7.15 -3.82 8.46
N GLU A 155 -7.81 -2.93 9.21
CA GLU A 155 -7.62 -2.79 10.65
C GLU A 155 -8.01 -4.05 11.41
N ASP A 156 -9.00 -4.81 10.93
CA ASP A 156 -9.45 -6.03 11.60
C ASP A 156 -8.39 -7.12 11.53
N SER A 157 -7.66 -7.19 10.41
CA SER A 157 -6.60 -8.17 10.25
C SER A 157 -5.37 -7.88 11.10
N LEU A 158 -5.19 -6.62 11.54
CA LEU A 158 -4.07 -6.20 12.39
C LEU A 158 -4.46 -6.09 13.87
N LYS A 159 -5.72 -6.34 14.24
CA LYS A 159 -6.13 -6.47 15.64
C LYS A 159 -5.49 -7.73 16.22
N ASP A 160 -4.93 -7.56 17.40
CA ASP A 160 -4.25 -8.64 18.12
C ASP A 160 -5.30 -9.56 18.77
N GLU A 161 -5.60 -10.67 18.14
CA GLU A 161 -6.42 -11.74 18.73
C GLU A 161 -5.57 -12.88 19.33
N LEU A 162 -4.25 -12.88 19.07
CA LEU A 162 -3.33 -13.90 19.56
C LEU A 162 -2.29 -13.24 20.47
N GLY A 163 -2.31 -13.67 21.74
CA GLY A 163 -1.30 -13.24 22.71
C GLY A 163 0.14 -13.48 22.22
N GLN A 164 1.10 -12.82 22.84
CA GLN A 164 2.54 -12.73 22.56
C GLN A 164 3.30 -14.05 22.33
N SER A 165 2.64 -15.18 22.07
CA SER A 165 3.17 -16.53 22.24
C SER A 165 4.10 -17.05 21.13
N ASN A 166 4.33 -16.33 20.04
CA ASN A 166 5.16 -16.81 18.93
C ASN A 166 6.29 -15.89 18.51
N LEU A 167 6.70 -14.95 19.37
CA LEU A 167 7.87 -14.15 19.07
C LEU A 167 9.14 -15.00 19.22
N PRO A 168 10.11 -14.89 18.32
CA PRO A 168 11.38 -15.57 18.49
C PRO A 168 12.02 -15.13 19.81
N ASN A 169 12.24 -16.08 20.73
CA ASN A 169 12.89 -15.84 22.04
C ASN A 169 14.35 -15.35 21.95
N PHE A 170 14.83 -15.00 20.78
CA PHE A 170 16.25 -14.76 20.52
C PHE A 170 16.80 -13.45 21.10
N PHE A 171 15.95 -12.51 21.60
CA PHE A 171 16.45 -11.17 21.89
C PHE A 171 15.73 -10.47 23.04
N ASN A 172 15.84 -11.03 24.25
CA ASN A 172 15.06 -10.58 25.39
C ASN A 172 15.36 -9.18 25.95
N ASN A 173 16.33 -8.42 25.46
CA ASN A 173 16.63 -7.08 26.00
C ASN A 173 17.18 -6.07 24.98
N SER A 174 17.24 -6.37 23.70
CA SER A 174 17.79 -5.46 22.70
C SER A 174 16.76 -4.49 22.12
N LYS A 175 17.22 -3.32 21.71
CA LYS A 175 16.42 -2.36 20.94
C LYS A 175 16.14 -2.94 19.54
N ILE A 176 14.87 -3.16 19.18
CA ILE A 176 14.48 -3.82 17.92
C ILE A 176 14.13 -2.79 16.86
N VAL A 177 14.79 -2.90 15.70
CA VAL A 177 14.47 -2.13 14.48
C VAL A 177 13.91 -3.08 13.42
N LEU A 178 12.69 -2.84 12.99
CA LEU A 178 11.95 -3.73 12.06
C LEU A 178 11.96 -3.18 10.64
N PHE A 179 12.34 -4.00 9.69
CA PHE A 179 12.02 -3.83 8.27
C PHE A 179 11.14 -4.99 7.79
N ARG A 180 10.03 -4.68 7.15
CA ARG A 180 9.16 -5.66 6.51
C ARG A 180 8.83 -5.23 5.09
N GLY A 181 9.07 -6.07 4.11
CA GLY A 181 8.69 -5.80 2.74
C GLY A 181 9.38 -6.69 1.73
N LYS A 182 8.74 -6.88 0.57
CA LYS A 182 9.30 -7.68 -0.51
C LYS A 182 10.54 -7.01 -1.08
N TYR A 183 11.55 -7.82 -1.46
CA TYR A 183 12.70 -7.33 -2.19
C TYR A 183 12.28 -6.77 -3.55
N ASN A 184 12.63 -5.52 -3.78
CA ASN A 184 12.46 -4.81 -5.05
C ASN A 184 13.34 -3.56 -5.07
N ARG A 185 13.47 -2.91 -6.21
CA ARG A 185 14.29 -1.69 -6.37
C ARG A 185 13.85 -0.54 -5.47
N GLU A 186 12.56 -0.48 -5.17
CA GLU A 186 11.99 0.57 -4.30
C GLU A 186 12.41 0.40 -2.85
N SER A 187 12.75 -0.82 -2.42
CA SER A 187 13.03 -1.13 -1.01
C SER A 187 14.26 -0.39 -0.49
N GLY A 188 15.33 -0.29 -1.29
CA GLY A 188 16.62 0.22 -0.83
C GLY A 188 17.18 -0.61 0.33
N ILE A 189 16.93 -1.93 0.31
CA ILE A 189 17.33 -2.85 1.39
C ILE A 189 18.84 -2.89 1.58
N GLU A 190 19.60 -2.65 0.51
CA GLU A 190 21.06 -2.55 0.53
C GLU A 190 21.52 -1.38 1.41
N ILE A 191 20.76 -0.29 1.45
CA ILE A 191 21.03 0.86 2.31
C ILE A 191 20.80 0.48 3.77
N LEU A 192 19.73 -0.24 4.07
CA LEU A 192 19.50 -0.78 5.41
C LEU A 192 20.62 -1.74 5.81
N ALA A 193 21.02 -2.65 4.92
CA ALA A 193 22.11 -3.59 5.18
C ALA A 193 23.43 -2.86 5.54
N ALA A 194 23.77 -1.81 4.79
CA ALA A 194 24.93 -0.97 5.10
C ALA A 194 24.75 -0.24 6.45
N ALA A 195 23.57 0.29 6.75
CA ALA A 195 23.31 0.96 8.03
C ALA A 195 23.44 0.01 9.23
N THR A 196 23.03 -1.27 9.09
CA THR A 196 23.22 -2.27 10.16
C THR A 196 24.70 -2.50 10.50
N LYS A 197 25.59 -2.42 9.50
CA LYS A 197 27.03 -2.57 9.69
C LYS A 197 27.63 -1.35 10.41
N LEU A 198 27.10 -0.14 10.17
CA LEU A 198 27.52 1.07 10.87
C LEU A 198 27.09 1.10 12.34
N LEU A 199 26.08 0.33 12.71
CA LEU A 199 25.51 0.23 14.06
C LEU A 199 25.92 -1.07 14.78
N ILE A 200 26.95 -1.78 14.30
CA ILE A 200 27.35 -3.11 14.80
C ILE A 200 27.82 -3.11 16.26
N SER A 201 28.35 -1.99 16.74
CA SER A 201 28.82 -1.82 18.10
C SER A 201 27.72 -1.47 19.11
N GLU A 202 26.51 -1.27 18.65
CA GLU A 202 25.38 -0.86 19.48
C GLU A 202 24.51 -2.08 19.82
N ASP A 203 23.82 -2.03 20.95
CA ASP A 203 22.85 -3.06 21.37
C ASP A 203 21.52 -2.90 20.62
N ILE A 204 21.60 -3.13 19.30
CA ILE A 204 20.46 -3.03 18.38
C ILE A 204 20.32 -4.35 17.63
N THR A 205 19.11 -4.91 17.68
CA THR A 205 18.74 -6.05 16.86
C THR A 205 17.89 -5.60 15.68
N PHE A 206 18.29 -6.00 14.48
CA PHE A 206 17.53 -5.75 13.27
C PHE A 206 16.68 -6.96 12.91
N TRP A 207 15.39 -6.76 12.74
CA TRP A 207 14.48 -7.77 12.20
C TRP A 207 14.14 -7.43 10.75
N VAL A 208 14.57 -8.29 9.83
CA VAL A 208 14.41 -8.10 8.40
C VAL A 208 13.53 -9.21 7.82
N PHE A 209 12.27 -8.91 7.57
CA PHE A 209 11.33 -9.81 6.89
C PHE A 209 11.22 -9.39 5.43
N CYS A 210 11.98 -10.05 4.56
CA CYS A 210 12.13 -9.64 3.16
C CYS A 210 12.07 -10.84 2.21
N PRO A 211 10.87 -11.26 1.80
CA PRO A 211 10.72 -12.30 0.79
C PRO A 211 11.45 -11.95 -0.51
N GLY A 212 12.22 -12.92 -1.01
CA GLY A 212 13.03 -12.76 -2.22
C GLY A 212 14.32 -11.97 -2.03
N LEU A 213 14.75 -11.73 -0.78
CA LEU A 213 16.04 -11.08 -0.48
C LEU A 213 17.19 -11.96 -1.00
N PRO A 214 18.07 -11.43 -1.89
CA PRO A 214 19.24 -12.15 -2.36
C PRO A 214 20.21 -12.50 -1.23
N THR A 215 20.90 -13.62 -1.37
CA THR A 215 21.85 -14.12 -0.37
C THR A 215 23.14 -13.32 -0.30
N HIS A 216 23.51 -12.63 -1.39
CA HIS A 216 24.71 -11.79 -1.45
C HIS A 216 24.57 -10.45 -0.71
N ILE A 217 23.35 -10.08 -0.29
CA ILE A 217 23.15 -8.87 0.54
C ILE A 217 23.43 -9.24 1.99
N GLU A 218 24.54 -8.72 2.51
CA GLU A 218 25.05 -9.00 3.83
C GLU A 218 24.68 -7.89 4.82
N PHE A 219 24.16 -8.30 5.97
CA PHE A 219 23.83 -7.48 7.12
C PHE A 219 24.84 -7.68 8.24
N SER A 220 24.74 -6.87 9.30
CA SER A 220 25.51 -7.13 10.53
C SER A 220 25.07 -8.44 11.20
N LYS A 221 25.95 -8.99 12.06
CA LYS A 221 25.69 -10.22 12.82
C LYS A 221 24.48 -10.14 13.77
N HIS A 222 24.06 -8.93 14.14
CA HIS A 222 22.89 -8.67 14.99
C HIS A 222 21.59 -8.53 14.18
N THR A 223 21.51 -9.15 13.00
CA THR A 223 20.34 -9.08 12.14
C THR A 223 19.69 -10.46 11.99
N TYR A 224 18.43 -10.55 12.42
CA TYR A 224 17.60 -11.68 12.11
C TYR A 224 16.96 -11.47 10.72
N ILE A 225 17.14 -12.43 9.81
CA ILE A 225 16.65 -12.34 8.43
C ILE A 225 15.66 -13.46 8.17
N ASN A 226 14.43 -13.08 7.84
CA ASN A 226 13.42 -13.99 7.31
C ASN A 226 13.19 -13.71 5.82
N ARG A 227 13.50 -14.69 4.95
CA ARG A 227 13.34 -14.60 3.49
C ARG A 227 12.03 -15.21 2.99
N THR A 228 11.18 -15.69 3.89
CA THR A 228 9.88 -16.28 3.56
C THR A 228 8.75 -15.28 3.78
N TYR A 229 7.58 -15.56 3.21
CA TYR A 229 6.38 -14.78 3.52
C TYR A 229 5.91 -15.05 4.95
N ILE A 230 5.58 -14.01 5.67
CA ILE A 230 4.80 -14.11 6.91
C ILE A 230 3.37 -14.43 6.48
N GLN A 231 2.81 -15.52 6.99
CA GLN A 231 1.54 -16.05 6.52
C GLN A 231 0.32 -15.39 7.17
N SER A 232 0.45 -14.91 8.41
CA SER A 232 -0.68 -14.32 9.13
C SER A 232 -0.49 -12.82 9.41
N GLN A 233 -1.60 -12.09 9.37
CA GLN A 233 -1.61 -10.66 9.71
C GLN A 233 -1.39 -10.43 11.22
N SER A 234 -1.80 -11.39 12.05
CA SER A 234 -1.55 -11.36 13.50
C SER A 234 -0.06 -11.44 13.83
N GLU A 235 0.70 -12.29 13.13
CA GLU A 235 2.17 -12.32 13.27
C GLU A 235 2.79 -10.99 12.87
N ILE A 236 2.32 -10.37 11.78
CA ILE A 236 2.78 -9.04 11.36
C ILE A 236 2.54 -8.01 12.46
N SER A 237 1.36 -7.98 13.05
CA SER A 237 1.01 -7.08 14.15
C SER A 237 1.95 -7.27 15.34
N SER A 238 2.22 -8.52 15.74
CA SER A 238 3.12 -8.83 16.85
C SER A 238 4.55 -8.34 16.61
N PHE A 239 5.10 -8.50 15.41
CA PHE A 239 6.44 -7.99 15.06
C PHE A 239 6.49 -6.46 15.11
N TYR A 240 5.49 -5.77 14.58
CA TYR A 240 5.43 -4.31 14.70
C TYR A 240 5.33 -3.86 16.16
N ARG A 241 4.51 -4.52 16.98
CA ARG A 241 4.34 -4.16 18.41
C ARG A 241 5.64 -4.31 19.20
N SER A 242 6.43 -5.33 18.91
CA SER A 242 7.71 -5.59 19.58
C SER A 242 8.82 -4.63 19.15
N ALA A 243 8.74 -4.05 17.95
CA ALA A 243 9.74 -3.12 17.47
C ALA A 243 9.63 -1.74 18.13
N GLN A 244 10.77 -1.12 18.45
CA GLN A 244 10.85 0.27 18.86
C GLN A 244 10.74 1.21 17.67
N ILE A 245 11.30 0.82 16.52
CA ILE A 245 11.35 1.61 15.30
C ILE A 245 11.04 0.70 14.11
N THR A 246 10.36 1.26 13.11
CA THR A 246 10.15 0.61 11.82
C THR A 246 10.84 1.38 10.70
N VAL A 247 11.42 0.65 9.73
CA VAL A 247 12.13 1.23 8.59
C VAL A 247 11.41 0.92 7.29
N GLY A 248 11.31 1.93 6.44
CA GLY A 248 10.65 1.87 5.15
C GLY A 248 11.58 1.76 3.95
N GLN A 249 11.13 2.31 2.82
CA GLN A 249 11.89 2.35 1.59
C GLN A 249 12.97 3.43 1.67
N MET A 250 14.19 3.06 1.28
CA MET A 250 15.35 3.95 1.34
C MET A 250 15.89 4.37 -0.03
N SER A 251 15.30 3.89 -1.12
CA SER A 251 15.80 4.18 -2.47
C SER A 251 15.30 5.52 -3.04
N LYS A 252 16.00 5.99 -4.10
CA LYS A 252 15.57 7.11 -4.97
C LYS A 252 14.65 6.66 -6.11
N ASP A 253 14.02 5.49 -6.02
CA ASP A 253 13.18 5.02 -7.11
C ASP A 253 12.05 6.02 -7.43
N THR A 254 11.88 6.31 -8.71
CA THR A 254 10.93 7.33 -9.19
C THR A 254 9.48 7.01 -8.86
N ARG A 255 9.12 5.74 -8.65
CA ARG A 255 7.79 5.34 -8.24
C ARG A 255 7.45 5.87 -6.84
N LEU A 256 8.43 5.96 -5.94
CA LEU A 256 8.23 6.52 -4.59
C LEU A 256 7.85 8.00 -4.60
N SER A 257 8.04 8.69 -5.73
CA SER A 257 7.53 10.05 -5.89
C SER A 257 5.99 10.13 -5.98
N ARG A 258 5.32 9.00 -6.24
CA ARG A 258 3.87 8.93 -6.47
C ARG A 258 3.14 7.94 -5.57
N THR A 259 3.87 7.05 -4.91
CA THR A 259 3.33 5.99 -4.04
C THR A 259 3.66 6.27 -2.59
N ILE A 260 2.70 6.04 -1.69
CA ILE A 260 2.93 5.96 -0.24
C ILE A 260 3.04 4.48 0.10
N PRO A 261 4.20 4.02 0.62
CA PRO A 261 4.41 2.62 0.92
C PRO A 261 3.43 2.08 1.96
N HIS A 262 2.88 0.89 1.70
CA HIS A 262 1.87 0.27 2.58
C HIS A 262 2.34 0.13 4.04
N LYS A 263 3.60 -0.19 4.26
CA LYS A 263 4.19 -0.29 5.61
C LYS A 263 4.17 1.02 6.41
N ALA A 264 4.06 2.18 5.74
CA ALA A 264 3.85 3.45 6.44
C ALA A 264 2.46 3.50 7.11
N PHE A 265 1.44 2.96 6.45
CA PHE A 265 0.09 2.87 7.01
C PHE A 265 0.03 1.83 8.15
N GLU A 266 0.74 0.69 8.02
CA GLU A 266 0.86 -0.31 9.09
C GLU A 266 1.53 0.29 10.33
N SER A 267 2.67 0.98 10.16
CA SER A 267 3.37 1.66 11.25
C SER A 267 2.51 2.74 11.90
N ALA A 268 1.80 3.53 11.08
CA ALA A 268 0.91 4.57 11.54
C ALA A 268 -0.27 4.00 12.36
N TYR A 269 -0.92 2.94 11.88
CA TYR A 269 -2.00 2.28 12.60
C TYR A 269 -1.55 1.76 13.97
N LEU A 270 -0.34 1.17 14.02
CA LEU A 270 0.23 0.57 15.23
C LEU A 270 1.05 1.57 16.09
N SER A 271 0.96 2.87 15.78
CA SER A 271 1.66 3.96 16.51
C SER A 271 3.17 3.76 16.57
N LYS A 272 3.80 3.16 15.56
CA LYS A 272 5.23 2.93 15.52
C LYS A 272 5.95 4.06 14.79
N PRO A 273 7.02 4.63 15.37
CA PRO A 273 7.84 5.59 14.68
C PRO A 273 8.42 4.95 13.42
N TYR A 274 8.33 5.65 12.31
CA TYR A 274 8.69 5.14 10.98
C TYR A 274 9.75 6.01 10.34
N ILE A 275 10.86 5.38 9.94
CA ILE A 275 11.95 6.04 9.21
C ILE A 275 11.89 5.60 7.75
N THR A 276 11.96 6.53 6.82
CA THR A 276 11.97 6.22 5.38
C THR A 276 12.64 7.35 4.59
N ALA A 277 13.00 7.09 3.33
CA ALA A 277 13.44 8.17 2.46
C ALA A 277 12.32 9.19 2.24
N GLY A 278 12.65 10.47 2.34
CA GLY A 278 11.72 11.57 2.19
C GLY A 278 11.31 11.83 0.74
N ASN A 279 10.77 10.84 0.06
CA ASN A 279 10.27 10.98 -1.32
C ASN A 279 8.97 11.80 -1.39
N SER A 280 8.70 12.46 -2.53
CA SER A 280 7.54 13.36 -2.64
C SER A 280 6.18 12.67 -2.50
N GLY A 281 6.11 11.34 -2.72
CA GLY A 281 4.88 10.56 -2.46
C GLY A 281 4.50 10.57 -0.99
N ILE A 282 5.42 10.19 -0.10
CA ILE A 282 5.12 10.11 1.33
C ILE A 282 5.02 11.49 2.00
N ARG A 283 5.75 12.48 1.48
CA ARG A 283 5.69 13.89 1.95
C ARG A 283 4.34 14.57 1.71
N GLU A 284 3.48 14.01 0.85
CA GLU A 284 2.13 14.58 0.69
C GLU A 284 1.20 14.27 1.86
N LEU A 285 1.55 13.27 2.69
CA LEU A 285 0.70 12.83 3.79
C LEU A 285 1.31 13.14 5.16
N PHE A 286 2.60 12.88 5.37
CA PHE A 286 3.26 12.99 6.67
C PHE A 286 4.30 14.11 6.72
N ILE A 287 4.40 14.76 7.86
CA ILE A 287 5.32 15.87 8.14
C ILE A 287 6.56 15.34 8.86
N ASP A 288 7.75 15.72 8.36
CA ASP A 288 9.05 15.34 8.91
C ASP A 288 9.21 15.78 10.38
N ASN A 289 9.81 14.93 11.19
CA ASN A 289 10.08 15.12 12.62
C ASN A 289 8.84 15.42 13.48
N LEU A 290 7.65 15.39 12.92
CA LEU A 290 6.39 15.53 13.64
C LEU A 290 5.56 14.22 13.61
N GLU A 291 5.35 13.67 12.42
CA GLU A 291 4.53 12.47 12.18
C GLU A 291 5.35 11.30 11.65
N ILE A 292 6.57 11.58 11.16
CA ILE A 292 7.47 10.61 10.54
C ILE A 292 8.91 11.12 10.64
N THR A 293 9.90 10.25 10.45
CA THR A 293 11.30 10.67 10.34
C THR A 293 11.81 10.38 8.93
N TYR A 294 12.27 11.42 8.21
CA TYR A 294 12.89 11.23 6.92
C TYR A 294 14.40 11.11 7.01
N ALA A 295 14.93 10.10 6.34
CA ALA A 295 16.33 9.98 6.03
C ALA A 295 16.58 10.37 4.56
N ARG A 296 17.81 10.72 4.22
CA ARG A 296 18.22 10.94 2.83
C ARG A 296 18.16 9.62 2.06
N ALA A 297 17.54 9.65 0.88
CA ALA A 297 17.46 8.46 0.03
C ALA A 297 18.87 8.02 -0.43
N ASP A 298 19.10 6.71 -0.47
CA ASP A 298 20.37 6.06 -0.80
C ASP A 298 21.54 6.42 0.14
N ASP A 299 21.24 6.79 1.40
CA ASP A 299 22.25 7.21 2.37
C ASP A 299 22.16 6.36 3.66
N ALA A 300 23.08 5.41 3.79
CA ALA A 300 23.14 4.50 4.94
C ALA A 300 23.64 5.21 6.22
N GLN A 301 24.48 6.23 6.09
CA GLN A 301 24.98 6.99 7.24
C GLN A 301 23.85 7.82 7.88
N ASP A 302 23.08 8.52 7.05
CA ASP A 302 21.94 9.29 7.54
C ASP A 302 20.87 8.37 8.14
N LEU A 303 20.59 7.21 7.53
CA LEU A 303 19.69 6.21 8.11
C LEU A 303 20.18 5.73 9.48
N ALA A 304 21.48 5.40 9.63
CA ALA A 304 22.05 4.97 10.89
C ALA A 304 21.94 6.06 11.96
N LEU A 305 22.22 7.33 11.61
CA LEU A 305 22.07 8.47 12.53
C LEU A 305 20.62 8.65 12.98
N LYS A 306 19.64 8.52 12.08
CA LYS A 306 18.21 8.64 12.43
C LYS A 306 17.74 7.49 13.32
N ILE A 307 18.21 6.25 13.07
CA ILE A 307 17.91 5.10 13.92
C ILE A 307 18.47 5.35 15.33
N ARG A 308 19.75 5.70 15.45
CA ARG A 308 20.38 6.00 16.74
C ARG A 308 19.63 7.10 17.48
N TYR A 309 19.37 8.22 16.81
CA TYR A 309 18.66 9.35 17.42
C TYR A 309 17.33 8.95 18.04
N LEU A 310 16.49 8.20 17.32
CA LEU A 310 15.19 7.78 17.84
C LEU A 310 15.31 6.74 18.98
N LEU A 311 16.30 5.84 18.92
CA LEU A 311 16.52 4.85 19.98
C LEU A 311 17.08 5.48 21.27
N ASP A 312 17.86 6.55 21.14
CA ASP A 312 18.41 7.30 22.29
C ASP A 312 17.41 8.32 22.85
N ASN A 313 16.35 8.65 22.09
CA ASN A 313 15.30 9.57 22.49
C ASN A 313 13.90 8.91 22.42
N PRO A 314 13.61 7.92 23.29
CA PRO A 314 12.37 7.13 23.19
C PRO A 314 11.10 7.97 23.37
N GLY A 315 11.16 9.07 24.12
CA GLY A 315 10.05 10.01 24.25
C GLY A 315 9.70 10.70 22.91
N VAL A 316 10.72 11.11 22.16
CA VAL A 316 10.54 11.69 20.80
C VAL A 316 9.98 10.64 19.85
N ALA A 317 10.55 9.43 19.87
CA ALA A 317 10.11 8.32 19.05
C ALA A 317 8.61 8.00 19.31
N THR A 318 8.22 7.91 20.57
CA THR A 318 6.83 7.67 20.98
C THR A 318 5.90 8.79 20.48
N THR A 319 6.29 10.04 20.65
CA THR A 319 5.49 11.20 20.18
C THR A 319 5.30 11.17 18.66
N ILE A 320 6.34 10.90 17.90
CA ILE A 320 6.25 10.76 16.44
C ILE A 320 5.28 9.63 16.06
N GLY A 321 5.39 8.46 16.69
CA GLY A 321 4.48 7.34 16.44
C GLY A 321 3.02 7.67 16.76
N GLN A 322 2.76 8.37 17.86
CA GLN A 322 1.42 8.80 18.24
C GLN A 322 0.86 9.85 17.28
N ASN A 323 1.64 10.83 16.86
CA ASN A 323 1.23 11.83 15.88
C ASN A 323 0.95 11.18 14.51
N MET A 324 1.78 10.22 14.10
CA MET A 324 1.56 9.45 12.88
C MET A 324 0.25 8.66 12.94
N ASN A 325 -0.09 8.07 14.10
CA ASN A 325 -1.37 7.39 14.33
C ASN A 325 -2.55 8.35 14.27
N LEU A 326 -2.44 9.52 14.91
CA LEU A 326 -3.48 10.55 14.84
C LEU A 326 -3.73 10.98 13.38
N LYS A 327 -2.68 11.20 12.62
CA LYS A 327 -2.78 11.49 11.18
C LYS A 327 -3.47 10.37 10.41
N TYR A 328 -3.09 9.12 10.69
CA TYR A 328 -3.70 7.94 10.10
C TYR A 328 -5.20 7.89 10.39
N ARG A 329 -5.61 8.03 11.65
CA ARG A 329 -7.03 8.00 12.05
C ARG A 329 -7.85 9.06 11.33
N ASN A 330 -7.31 10.25 11.16
CA ASN A 330 -8.01 11.39 10.56
C ASN A 330 -8.03 11.39 9.03
N SER A 331 -7.21 10.55 8.36
CA SER A 331 -7.05 10.62 6.91
C SER A 331 -7.03 9.27 6.19
N CYS A 332 -6.72 8.18 6.90
CA CYS A 332 -6.42 6.87 6.31
C CYS A 332 -7.09 5.70 7.03
N SER A 333 -7.82 5.93 8.13
CA SER A 333 -8.53 4.85 8.83
C SER A 333 -9.57 4.21 7.92
N GLN A 334 -9.85 2.94 8.17
CA GLN A 334 -10.85 2.17 7.42
C GLN A 334 -12.20 2.89 7.38
N GLU A 335 -12.62 3.47 8.52
CA GLU A 335 -13.87 4.23 8.61
C GLU A 335 -13.82 5.52 7.80
N PHE A 336 -12.74 6.33 7.91
CA PHE A 336 -12.58 7.57 7.16
C PHE A 336 -12.58 7.33 5.65
N LEU A 337 -11.81 6.33 5.20
CA LEU A 337 -11.71 5.97 3.79
C LEU A 337 -13.04 5.45 3.24
N ALA A 338 -13.76 4.62 4.02
CA ALA A 338 -15.06 4.11 3.63
C ALA A 338 -16.11 5.23 3.53
N LYS A 339 -16.18 6.14 4.50
CA LYS A 339 -17.07 7.31 4.45
C LYS A 339 -16.79 8.20 3.23
N THR A 340 -15.50 8.42 2.93
CA THR A 340 -15.08 9.21 1.78
C THR A 340 -15.42 8.51 0.47
N PHE A 341 -15.19 7.19 0.41
CA PHE A 341 -15.54 6.36 -0.75
C PHE A 341 -17.05 6.36 -1.01
N LEU A 342 -17.89 6.17 0.03
CA LEU A 342 -19.34 6.17 -0.13
C LEU A 342 -19.88 7.53 -0.60
N LYS A 343 -19.29 8.65 -0.14
CA LYS A 343 -19.61 9.99 -0.68
C LYS A 343 -19.28 10.08 -2.18
N LEU A 344 -18.15 9.52 -2.60
CA LEU A 344 -17.73 9.53 -4.00
C LEU A 344 -18.64 8.65 -4.88
N VAL A 345 -19.20 7.56 -4.33
CA VAL A 345 -20.18 6.70 -5.03
C VAL A 345 -21.50 7.42 -5.25
N ALA A 346 -21.91 8.27 -4.32
CA ALA A 346 -23.17 9.00 -4.38
C ALA A 346 -23.18 10.20 -5.35
N THR A 347 -21.98 10.63 -5.85
CA THR A 347 -21.81 11.73 -6.84
C THR A 347 -21.66 11.20 -8.25
#